data_baef7d5c58948719a90a4d40039013fe
#
_entry.id   baef7d5c58948719a90a4d40039013fe
#
_cell.length_a   1.000
_cell.length_b   1.000
_cell.length_c   1.000
_cell.angle_alpha   90.00
_cell.angle_beta   90.00
_cell.angle_gamma   90.00
#
_symmetry.space_group_name_H-M   'P 1'
#
loop_
_entity.id
_entity.type
_entity.pdbx_description
1 polymer ?
#
loop_
_entity_poly.entity_id
_entity_poly.type
_entity_poly.pdbx_seq_one_letter_code
_entity_poly.pdbx_strand_id
1 'polypeptide(L)'
;MRHKTQTHRTLSALICTASLSLPTTTLAQTPNEQLIQQQQQRDQFWQQQRMPQPDGRIENPSIALPNPAVSDMASTESADADQTQCFAIQSVRLTGINDTVSPADIAHFQPALRRALRQVGFIAGNCWGEQHINQLMVTMQNDVIGRGYTTTRILAAPQNLSEGTLVLAVLPGKVRSVRFEQKDAQEHTERITAFHNEFPIRAGELLNLRKIEQGLENLKRVPTAQTDIQIVPTEQLGESDIVVSWQQRTVPFRLTLSADDSGSKSTGRYQGNVTFSADNPLGLSDLFYISYGRALGHVPSQKGIDERTEKGASQNFALHYSVPFGNWLWSFNHQNYRYHQAVAGNYTVYDYNGKSRSSDLGVSRLLYRDAKRKTHVGFKLWQRENSSYIDDAEIEVQHRKTAGWAASLSHKEYWGKATLDAQINYKRGTGMQDALPAPEEVFNEGTSRMKIWTADIGLNLPIGKQGKWTLDSRWHGQWNKTPLTPLDRLAIGGRYTVRGFDGEMSLSAERGWYWRNELAWQYRAGHQIYAALDAGHVSGASAQYLLGQSLIGAAIGVRGQFQKGLSYDVFAAKPVHKPKYFTTAQKVYGFNVSWTF
;
A
#
# COMPACT_ATOMS: atom_id res chain seq x y z
N MET A 1 -33.28 -28.40 59.52
CA MET A 1 -34.14 -28.57 58.35
C MET A 1 -34.91 -27.26 58.14
N ARG A 2 -34.50 -26.40 57.24
CA ARG A 2 -35.26 -25.23 56.80
C ARG A 2 -34.98 -25.05 55.28
N HIS A 3 -36.00 -25.36 54.50
CA HIS A 3 -36.07 -25.06 53.06
C HIS A 3 -36.09 -23.54 52.84
N LYS A 4 -35.24 -23.05 51.93
CA LYS A 4 -35.37 -21.71 51.35
C LYS A 4 -35.92 -21.89 49.92
N THR A 5 -37.15 -21.51 49.72
CA THR A 5 -37.85 -21.38 48.46
C THR A 5 -37.36 -20.09 47.77
N GLN A 6 -36.77 -20.22 46.56
CA GLN A 6 -36.54 -19.13 45.65
C GLN A 6 -37.81 -18.83 44.85
N THR A 7 -38.31 -17.61 44.98
CA THR A 7 -39.43 -17.11 44.21
C THR A 7 -38.91 -16.48 42.91
N HIS A 8 -39.18 -17.14 41.78
CA HIS A 8 -39.06 -16.53 40.46
C HIS A 8 -40.18 -15.49 40.26
N ARG A 9 -39.81 -14.23 40.07
CA ARG A 9 -40.73 -13.19 39.59
C ARG A 9 -40.70 -13.17 38.06
N THR A 10 -41.71 -13.75 37.44
CA THR A 10 -42.04 -13.56 36.03
C THR A 10 -42.68 -12.18 35.84
N LEU A 11 -41.99 -11.29 35.13
CA LEU A 11 -42.56 -10.02 34.66
C LEU A 11 -43.37 -10.31 33.41
N SER A 12 -44.71 -10.32 33.51
CA SER A 12 -45.60 -10.35 32.36
C SER A 12 -45.63 -8.98 31.71
N ALA A 13 -45.11 -8.89 30.49
CA ALA A 13 -45.22 -7.69 29.66
C ALA A 13 -46.66 -7.57 29.08
N LEU A 14 -47.38 -6.55 29.47
CA LEU A 14 -48.61 -6.13 28.86
C LEU A 14 -48.34 -5.57 27.47
N ILE A 15 -48.70 -6.27 26.42
CA ILE A 15 -48.69 -5.79 25.05
C ILE A 15 -49.96 -4.98 24.83
N CYS A 16 -49.85 -3.66 24.89
CA CYS A 16 -50.89 -2.75 24.35
C CYS A 16 -50.74 -2.73 22.83
N THR A 17 -51.65 -3.35 22.11
CA THR A 17 -51.78 -3.23 20.65
C THR A 17 -52.43 -1.88 20.32
N ALA A 18 -51.60 -0.84 20.17
CA ALA A 18 -51.95 0.35 19.45
C ALA A 18 -51.42 0.19 18.02
N SER A 19 -52.29 -0.06 17.07
CA SER A 19 -52.03 0.01 15.65
C SER A 19 -51.81 1.47 15.24
N LEU A 20 -50.56 1.96 15.49
CA LEU A 20 -50.04 3.14 14.86
C LEU A 20 -49.30 2.66 13.61
N SER A 21 -49.78 3.08 12.44
CA SER A 21 -49.04 3.08 11.20
C SER A 21 -47.80 3.96 11.38
N LEU A 22 -46.72 3.34 11.90
CA LEU A 22 -45.40 3.94 11.93
C LEU A 22 -44.92 4.08 10.47
N PRO A 23 -44.51 5.27 10.03
CA PRO A 23 -43.81 5.39 8.78
C PRO A 23 -42.60 4.46 8.87
N THR A 24 -42.39 3.65 7.85
CA THR A 24 -41.19 2.82 7.65
C THR A 24 -39.99 3.71 7.90
N THR A 25 -39.42 3.60 9.10
CA THR A 25 -38.20 4.32 9.47
C THR A 25 -37.10 3.80 8.58
N THR A 26 -36.72 4.64 7.64
CA THR A 26 -35.54 4.51 6.80
C THR A 26 -34.39 3.97 7.63
N LEU A 27 -33.75 2.89 7.17
CA LEU A 27 -32.51 2.35 7.73
C LEU A 27 -31.33 3.33 7.45
N ALA A 28 -31.41 4.50 8.07
CA ALA A 28 -30.24 5.38 8.19
C ALA A 28 -29.19 4.64 9.03
N GLN A 29 -27.92 4.79 8.68
CA GLN A 29 -26.83 4.28 9.52
C GLN A 29 -27.04 4.73 10.97
N THR A 30 -26.84 3.83 11.91
CA THR A 30 -26.84 4.23 13.30
C THR A 30 -25.62 5.12 13.57
N PRO A 31 -25.70 6.09 14.50
CA PRO A 31 -24.54 6.92 14.85
C PRO A 31 -23.27 6.13 15.15
N ASN A 32 -23.41 4.95 15.69
CA ASN A 32 -22.31 4.01 15.94
C ASN A 32 -21.59 3.53 14.71
N GLU A 33 -22.33 3.05 13.75
CA GLU A 33 -21.76 2.52 12.51
C GLU A 33 -20.98 3.61 11.79
N GLN A 34 -21.50 4.84 11.83
CA GLN A 34 -20.81 6.00 11.29
C GLN A 34 -19.49 6.30 12.03
N LEU A 35 -19.48 6.29 13.36
CA LEU A 35 -18.27 6.50 14.16
C LEU A 35 -17.21 5.42 13.88
N ILE A 36 -17.63 4.16 13.80
CA ILE A 36 -16.73 3.05 13.49
C ILE A 36 -16.16 3.18 12.07
N GLN A 37 -16.99 3.56 11.08
CA GLN A 37 -16.52 3.76 9.71
C GLN A 37 -15.55 4.94 9.60
N GLN A 38 -15.84 6.07 10.24
CA GLN A 38 -14.92 7.20 10.30
C GLN A 38 -13.59 6.82 10.93
N GLN A 39 -13.63 6.04 12.02
CA GLN A 39 -12.42 5.54 12.64
C GLN A 39 -11.64 4.62 11.70
N GLN A 40 -12.31 3.71 10.99
CA GLN A 40 -11.64 2.84 10.01
C GLN A 40 -10.97 3.63 8.90
N GLN A 41 -11.62 4.67 8.35
CA GLN A 41 -11.02 5.56 7.34
C GLN A 41 -9.81 6.31 7.91
N ARG A 42 -9.89 6.79 9.15
CA ARG A 42 -8.78 7.43 9.84
C ARG A 42 -7.60 6.49 10.05
N ASP A 43 -7.87 5.27 10.51
CA ASP A 43 -6.83 4.27 10.76
C ASP A 43 -6.12 3.84 9.47
N GLN A 44 -6.86 3.69 8.36
CA GLN A 44 -6.28 3.42 7.05
C GLN A 44 -5.36 4.56 6.59
N PHE A 45 -5.80 5.80 6.76
CA PHE A 45 -5.00 6.98 6.44
C PHE A 45 -3.70 7.03 7.26
N TRP A 46 -3.78 6.85 8.58
CA TRP A 46 -2.60 6.86 9.43
C TRP A 46 -1.69 5.66 9.20
N GLN A 47 -2.25 4.48 8.92
CA GLN A 47 -1.46 3.31 8.56
C GLN A 47 -0.66 3.56 7.28
N GLN A 48 -1.27 4.14 6.25
CA GLN A 48 -0.58 4.50 5.01
C GLN A 48 0.54 5.53 5.26
N GLN A 49 0.35 6.51 6.14
CA GLN A 49 1.38 7.49 6.47
C GLN A 49 2.54 6.93 7.31
N ARG A 50 2.25 5.97 8.21
CA ARG A 50 3.27 5.33 9.06
C ARG A 50 4.11 4.30 8.33
N MET A 51 3.56 3.70 7.29
CA MET A 51 4.33 2.78 6.44
C MET A 51 5.34 3.59 5.64
N PRO A 52 6.64 3.23 5.68
CA PRO A 52 7.61 3.83 4.79
C PRO A 52 7.13 3.63 3.37
N GLN A 53 6.83 4.72 2.68
CA GLN A 53 6.68 4.66 1.25
C GLN A 53 8.10 4.67 0.69
N PRO A 54 8.61 3.58 0.13
CA PRO A 54 9.86 3.63 -0.61
C PRO A 54 9.64 4.70 -1.68
N ASP A 55 10.47 5.72 -1.65
CA ASP A 55 10.43 6.82 -2.60
C ASP A 55 10.26 6.24 -3.99
N GLY A 56 9.23 6.70 -4.68
CA GLY A 56 8.63 6.03 -5.82
C GLY A 56 9.53 5.86 -7.05
N ARG A 57 10.70 6.42 -7.03
CA ARG A 57 11.80 6.09 -7.91
C ARG A 57 12.93 5.54 -7.04
N ILE A 58 13.24 4.30 -7.25
CA ILE A 58 14.62 3.90 -7.11
C ILE A 58 15.29 4.66 -8.28
N GLU A 59 15.77 5.89 -8.02
CA GLU A 59 16.87 6.41 -8.77
C GLU A 59 17.84 5.27 -8.85
N ASN A 60 18.23 4.88 -10.07
CA ASN A 60 19.10 3.74 -10.28
C ASN A 60 20.05 3.70 -9.10
N PRO A 61 20.01 2.66 -8.25
CA PRO A 61 20.97 2.60 -7.16
C PRO A 61 22.29 2.97 -7.80
N SER A 62 23.15 3.71 -7.14
CA SER A 62 24.49 4.00 -7.66
C SER A 62 25.26 2.67 -7.72
N ILE A 63 24.76 1.80 -8.58
CA ILE A 63 25.41 0.58 -8.97
C ILE A 63 26.54 1.11 -9.81
N ALA A 64 27.72 1.22 -9.21
CA ALA A 64 28.95 1.37 -9.96
C ALA A 64 29.07 0.11 -10.84
N LEU A 65 28.34 0.14 -11.94
CA LEU A 65 28.62 -0.82 -13.01
C LEU A 65 30.04 -0.49 -13.44
N PRO A 66 30.95 -1.44 -13.45
CA PRO A 66 32.23 -1.23 -14.13
C PRO A 66 31.86 -0.75 -15.51
N ASN A 67 32.35 0.44 -15.85
CA ASN A 67 32.08 1.08 -17.11
C ASN A 67 32.30 0.03 -18.20
N PRO A 68 31.30 -0.45 -18.94
CA PRO A 68 31.58 -1.36 -20.00
C PRO A 68 32.41 -0.53 -21.00
N ALA A 69 33.64 -0.92 -21.18
CA ALA A 69 34.48 -0.40 -22.26
C ALA A 69 33.93 -0.85 -23.64
N VAL A 70 32.67 -0.52 -23.88
CA VAL A 70 31.95 -0.75 -25.15
C VAL A 70 31.86 0.55 -25.94
N SER A 71 32.29 1.69 -25.35
CA SER A 71 32.31 2.98 -26.05
C SER A 71 33.46 3.14 -27.04
N ASP A 72 34.48 2.29 -27.00
CA ASP A 72 35.65 2.46 -27.86
C ASP A 72 35.69 1.54 -29.08
N MET A 73 34.65 0.71 -29.32
CA MET A 73 34.57 -0.05 -30.58
C MET A 73 33.66 0.56 -31.63
N ALA A 74 33.15 1.79 -31.40
CA ALA A 74 32.22 2.43 -32.35
C ALA A 74 32.84 3.64 -33.09
N SER A 75 34.15 3.86 -33.01
CA SER A 75 34.79 4.94 -33.77
C SER A 75 36.19 4.58 -34.26
N THR A 76 36.27 3.56 -35.09
CA THR A 76 37.26 3.56 -36.17
C THR A 76 36.47 3.72 -37.45
N GLU A 77 36.27 4.96 -37.86
CA GLU A 77 36.09 5.30 -39.25
C GLU A 77 37.33 4.80 -40.01
N SER A 78 37.25 3.60 -40.54
CA SER A 78 38.06 3.25 -41.71
C SER A 78 37.17 3.39 -42.93
N ALA A 79 37.34 4.56 -43.55
CA ALA A 79 37.03 4.68 -44.96
C ALA A 79 37.88 3.68 -45.71
N ASP A 80 37.27 2.56 -46.10
CA ASP A 80 37.48 1.93 -47.41
C ASP A 80 36.39 0.88 -47.61
N ALA A 81 35.44 1.23 -48.47
CA ALA A 81 34.42 0.34 -48.94
C ALA A 81 35.08 -0.60 -49.95
N ASP A 82 35.52 -1.79 -49.49
CA ASP A 82 35.76 -2.87 -50.42
C ASP A 82 35.28 -4.19 -49.85
N GLN A 83 34.31 -4.81 -50.56
CA GLN A 83 33.80 -6.16 -50.49
C GLN A 83 33.50 -6.71 -49.08
N THR A 84 32.33 -6.40 -48.59
CA THR A 84 31.77 -7.07 -47.41
C THR A 84 31.63 -8.57 -47.67
N GLN A 85 32.61 -9.35 -47.24
CA GLN A 85 32.48 -10.81 -47.17
C GLN A 85 31.23 -11.14 -46.36
N CYS A 86 30.25 -11.76 -47.01
CA CYS A 86 29.05 -12.24 -46.38
C CYS A 86 28.93 -13.75 -46.49
N PHE A 87 28.31 -14.37 -45.49
CA PHE A 87 28.13 -15.84 -45.42
C PHE A 87 26.64 -16.16 -45.37
N ALA A 88 26.24 -17.22 -46.05
CA ALA A 88 24.86 -17.71 -46.02
C ALA A 88 24.59 -18.43 -44.69
N ILE A 89 24.03 -17.71 -43.70
CA ILE A 89 23.81 -18.27 -42.36
C ILE A 89 22.47 -19.03 -42.34
N GLN A 90 22.53 -20.34 -42.10
CA GLN A 90 21.37 -21.23 -42.00
C GLN A 90 20.82 -21.27 -40.54
N SER A 91 21.71 -21.20 -39.54
CA SER A 91 21.31 -21.31 -38.17
C SER A 91 22.18 -20.45 -37.24
N VAL A 92 21.59 -20.00 -36.11
CA VAL A 92 22.32 -19.33 -35.03
C VAL A 92 22.17 -20.15 -33.75
N ARG A 93 23.28 -20.50 -33.13
CA ARG A 93 23.34 -21.30 -31.90
C ARG A 93 23.92 -20.48 -30.77
N LEU A 94 23.49 -20.81 -29.54
CA LEU A 94 24.01 -20.22 -28.31
C LEU A 94 24.76 -21.30 -27.54
N THR A 95 25.99 -21.00 -27.13
CA THR A 95 26.86 -21.90 -26.33
C THR A 95 27.36 -21.15 -25.10
N GLY A 96 27.98 -21.85 -24.16
CA GLY A 96 28.80 -21.22 -23.13
C GLY A 96 30.13 -20.74 -23.70
N ILE A 97 30.75 -19.75 -23.07
CA ILE A 97 32.11 -19.30 -23.45
C ILE A 97 33.15 -20.38 -23.24
N ASN A 98 32.88 -21.28 -22.32
CA ASN A 98 33.70 -22.47 -21.99
C ASN A 98 32.78 -23.59 -21.46
N ASP A 99 33.35 -24.76 -21.23
CA ASP A 99 32.66 -25.95 -20.73
C ASP A 99 32.16 -25.84 -19.29
N THR A 100 32.55 -24.78 -18.55
CA THR A 100 32.08 -24.55 -17.17
C THR A 100 30.71 -23.89 -17.09
N VAL A 101 30.20 -23.33 -18.20
CA VAL A 101 28.86 -22.73 -18.26
C VAL A 101 27.82 -23.85 -18.32
N SER A 102 26.91 -23.85 -17.33
CA SER A 102 25.89 -24.88 -17.26
C SER A 102 24.91 -24.83 -18.44
N PRO A 103 24.44 -25.98 -18.95
CA PRO A 103 23.42 -26.02 -20.00
C PRO A 103 22.13 -25.26 -19.60
N ALA A 104 21.81 -25.23 -18.30
CA ALA A 104 20.65 -24.50 -17.77
C ALA A 104 20.82 -22.99 -17.92
N ASP A 105 22.03 -22.46 -17.66
CA ASP A 105 22.33 -21.03 -17.84
C ASP A 105 22.25 -20.63 -19.32
N ILE A 106 22.77 -21.47 -20.22
CA ILE A 106 22.66 -21.24 -21.68
C ILE A 106 21.19 -21.25 -22.10
N ALA A 107 20.42 -22.24 -21.66
CA ALA A 107 18.99 -22.37 -21.97
C ALA A 107 18.17 -21.16 -21.46
N HIS A 108 18.59 -20.56 -20.34
CA HIS A 108 17.96 -19.36 -19.78
C HIS A 108 17.99 -18.18 -20.76
N PHE A 109 19.03 -18.03 -21.57
CA PHE A 109 19.19 -16.94 -22.55
C PHE A 109 18.69 -17.28 -23.96
N GLN A 110 18.28 -18.53 -24.26
CA GLN A 110 17.70 -18.90 -25.55
C GLN A 110 16.47 -18.04 -25.96
N PRO A 111 15.55 -17.66 -25.04
CA PRO A 111 14.48 -16.75 -25.41
C PRO A 111 14.95 -15.36 -25.86
N ALA A 112 16.09 -14.88 -25.32
CA ALA A 112 16.68 -13.60 -25.73
C ALA A 112 17.20 -13.69 -27.17
N LEU A 113 17.91 -14.77 -27.51
CA LEU A 113 18.35 -15.04 -28.88
C LEU A 113 17.17 -15.06 -29.84
N ARG A 114 16.10 -15.82 -29.54
CA ARG A 114 14.91 -15.88 -30.40
C ARG A 114 14.24 -14.53 -30.62
N ARG A 115 14.21 -13.65 -29.60
CA ARG A 115 13.69 -12.28 -29.75
C ARG A 115 14.60 -11.41 -30.59
N ALA A 116 15.91 -11.47 -30.36
CA ALA A 116 16.89 -10.72 -31.13
C ALA A 116 16.85 -11.10 -32.62
N LEU A 117 16.81 -12.40 -32.94
CA LEU A 117 16.68 -12.88 -34.32
C LEU A 117 15.43 -12.34 -35.00
N ARG A 118 14.30 -12.34 -34.33
CA ARG A 118 13.05 -11.75 -34.88
C ARG A 118 13.17 -10.25 -35.10
N GLN A 119 13.83 -9.54 -34.17
CA GLN A 119 13.96 -8.09 -34.23
C GLN A 119 14.90 -7.64 -35.35
N VAL A 120 15.97 -8.39 -35.61
CA VAL A 120 16.88 -8.12 -36.75
C VAL A 120 16.39 -8.66 -38.07
N GLY A 121 15.26 -9.40 -38.10
CA GLY A 121 14.67 -9.96 -39.33
C GLY A 121 15.49 -11.13 -39.89
N PHE A 122 16.04 -12.01 -39.05
CA PHE A 122 16.81 -13.16 -39.50
C PHE A 122 15.98 -14.11 -40.37
N ILE A 123 16.50 -14.40 -41.57
CA ILE A 123 15.99 -15.42 -42.48
C ILE A 123 17.12 -16.39 -42.81
N ALA A 124 16.88 -17.68 -42.60
CA ALA A 124 17.89 -18.71 -42.87
C ALA A 124 18.31 -18.71 -44.36
N GLY A 125 19.63 -18.79 -44.60
CA GLY A 125 20.21 -18.78 -45.95
C GLY A 125 20.52 -17.37 -46.48
N ASN A 126 20.08 -16.32 -45.80
CA ASN A 126 20.46 -14.97 -46.22
C ASN A 126 21.95 -14.69 -45.94
N CYS A 127 22.50 -13.82 -46.78
CA CYS A 127 23.89 -13.38 -46.68
C CYS A 127 24.08 -12.43 -45.49
N TRP A 128 24.91 -12.84 -44.52
CA TRP A 128 25.22 -12.10 -43.29
C TRP A 128 26.69 -11.72 -43.28
N GLY A 129 26.96 -10.41 -43.29
CA GLY A 129 28.27 -9.83 -43.04
C GLY A 129 28.43 -9.43 -41.57
N GLU A 130 29.60 -8.87 -41.24
CA GLU A 130 29.98 -8.44 -39.92
C GLU A 130 28.95 -7.49 -39.28
N GLN A 131 28.39 -6.56 -40.06
CA GLN A 131 27.39 -5.59 -39.55
C GLN A 131 26.14 -6.28 -39.03
N HIS A 132 25.63 -7.32 -39.71
CA HIS A 132 24.44 -8.06 -39.28
C HIS A 132 24.71 -8.86 -38.01
N ILE A 133 25.91 -9.47 -37.89
CA ILE A 133 26.32 -10.20 -36.69
C ILE A 133 26.44 -9.25 -35.50
N ASN A 134 27.08 -8.10 -35.66
CA ASN A 134 27.22 -7.07 -34.63
C ASN A 134 25.82 -6.53 -34.22
N GLN A 135 24.92 -6.27 -35.16
CA GLN A 135 23.56 -5.84 -34.87
C GLN A 135 22.79 -6.90 -34.05
N LEU A 136 22.92 -8.20 -34.39
CA LEU A 136 22.31 -9.27 -33.60
C LEU A 136 22.87 -9.31 -32.19
N MET A 137 24.20 -9.24 -32.02
CA MET A 137 24.86 -9.25 -30.72
C MET A 137 24.40 -8.08 -29.85
N VAL A 138 24.40 -6.85 -30.39
CA VAL A 138 23.95 -5.64 -29.67
C VAL A 138 22.48 -5.77 -29.30
N THR A 139 21.63 -6.24 -30.21
CA THR A 139 20.20 -6.43 -29.96
C THR A 139 19.97 -7.45 -28.84
N MET A 140 20.67 -8.59 -28.89
CA MET A 140 20.59 -9.60 -27.83
C MET A 140 21.15 -9.12 -26.50
N GLN A 141 22.28 -8.42 -26.50
CA GLN A 141 22.90 -7.83 -25.30
C GLN A 141 21.96 -6.83 -24.65
N ASN A 142 21.31 -5.97 -25.43
CA ASN A 142 20.36 -4.98 -24.91
C ASN A 142 19.10 -5.65 -24.32
N ASP A 143 18.59 -6.72 -24.92
CA ASP A 143 17.48 -7.49 -24.35
C ASP A 143 17.87 -8.14 -23.02
N VAL A 144 19.08 -8.71 -22.92
CA VAL A 144 19.63 -9.32 -21.69
C VAL A 144 19.80 -8.28 -20.59
N ILE A 145 20.42 -7.13 -20.88
CA ILE A 145 20.57 -6.00 -19.94
C ILE A 145 19.22 -5.45 -19.52
N GLY A 146 18.31 -5.22 -20.46
CA GLY A 146 16.96 -4.72 -20.18
C GLY A 146 16.17 -5.59 -19.20
N ARG A 147 16.43 -6.89 -19.18
CA ARG A 147 15.84 -7.85 -18.23
C ARG A 147 16.56 -7.94 -16.89
N GLY A 148 17.64 -7.14 -16.71
CA GLY A 148 18.37 -7.04 -15.47
C GLY A 148 19.66 -7.88 -15.39
N TYR A 149 20.05 -8.60 -16.42
CA TYR A 149 21.30 -9.39 -16.45
C TYR A 149 22.48 -8.52 -16.90
N THR A 150 22.79 -7.50 -16.14
CA THR A 150 23.72 -6.41 -16.50
C THR A 150 25.17 -6.85 -16.60
N THR A 151 25.57 -7.92 -15.93
CA THR A 151 26.93 -8.46 -15.95
C THR A 151 27.12 -9.61 -16.94
N THR A 152 26.04 -10.14 -17.53
CA THR A 152 26.10 -11.17 -18.58
C THR A 152 26.56 -10.54 -19.89
N ARG A 153 27.45 -11.22 -20.62
CA ARG A 153 27.97 -10.77 -21.92
C ARG A 153 27.66 -11.80 -23.01
N ILE A 154 27.36 -11.26 -24.19
CA ILE A 154 27.18 -12.05 -25.42
C ILE A 154 28.37 -11.75 -26.32
N LEU A 155 29.07 -12.78 -26.72
CA LEU A 155 30.31 -12.70 -27.45
C LEU A 155 30.23 -13.57 -28.72
N ALA A 156 31.00 -13.22 -29.72
CA ALA A 156 31.25 -14.09 -30.87
C ALA A 156 32.76 -14.38 -30.91
N ALA A 157 33.13 -15.65 -30.76
CA ALA A 157 34.49 -16.07 -30.95
C ALA A 157 34.84 -16.16 -32.46
N PRO A 158 36.14 -16.05 -32.83
CA PRO A 158 36.53 -16.36 -34.19
C PRO A 158 36.05 -17.75 -34.59
N GLN A 159 35.37 -17.84 -35.73
CA GLN A 159 34.74 -19.09 -36.18
C GLN A 159 34.67 -19.14 -37.70
N ASN A 160 34.56 -20.35 -38.27
CA ASN A 160 34.33 -20.53 -39.68
C ASN A 160 32.84 -20.44 -40.02
N LEU A 161 32.44 -19.36 -40.68
CA LEU A 161 31.04 -19.13 -41.09
C LEU A 161 30.65 -19.80 -42.40
N SER A 162 31.61 -20.42 -43.13
CA SER A 162 31.31 -21.11 -44.38
C SER A 162 30.44 -22.35 -44.19
N GLU A 163 30.33 -22.87 -42.97
CA GLU A 163 29.44 -23.98 -42.62
C GLU A 163 27.99 -23.56 -42.41
N GLY A 164 27.69 -22.27 -42.56
CA GLY A 164 26.34 -21.71 -42.41
C GLY A 164 25.79 -21.67 -40.98
N THR A 165 26.62 -21.88 -39.98
CA THR A 165 26.21 -21.80 -38.56
C THR A 165 26.97 -20.68 -37.84
N LEU A 166 26.22 -19.72 -37.29
CA LEU A 166 26.77 -18.69 -36.39
C LEU A 166 26.63 -19.14 -34.94
N VAL A 167 27.74 -19.21 -34.22
CA VAL A 167 27.77 -19.56 -32.81
C VAL A 167 28.02 -18.31 -31.98
N LEU A 168 27.08 -17.96 -31.11
CA LEU A 168 27.24 -16.92 -30.09
C LEU A 168 27.56 -17.56 -28.75
N ALA A 169 28.51 -17.00 -28.01
CA ALA A 169 28.91 -17.46 -26.68
C ALA A 169 28.29 -16.57 -25.61
N VAL A 170 27.77 -17.19 -24.56
CA VAL A 170 27.30 -16.50 -23.34
C VAL A 170 28.34 -16.63 -22.26
N LEU A 171 28.71 -15.50 -21.68
CA LEU A 171 29.38 -15.40 -20.39
C LEU A 171 28.35 -14.97 -19.35
N PRO A 172 27.74 -15.90 -18.59
CA PRO A 172 26.73 -15.55 -17.60
C PRO A 172 27.38 -14.83 -16.42
N GLY A 173 26.79 -13.70 -16.02
CA GLY A 173 27.18 -13.04 -14.76
C GLY A 173 26.52 -13.75 -13.59
N LYS A 174 27.31 -14.17 -12.58
CA LYS A 174 26.86 -14.87 -11.36
C LYS A 174 27.20 -14.10 -10.11
N VAL A 175 26.42 -14.32 -9.07
CA VAL A 175 26.69 -13.79 -7.72
C VAL A 175 27.63 -14.74 -7.01
N ARG A 176 28.81 -14.28 -6.60
CA ARG A 176 29.71 -15.04 -5.73
C ARG A 176 29.24 -14.98 -4.28
N SER A 177 28.98 -13.76 -3.77
CA SER A 177 28.52 -13.57 -2.40
C SER A 177 27.66 -12.31 -2.26
N VAL A 178 26.83 -12.27 -1.20
CA VAL A 178 26.17 -11.05 -0.71
C VAL A 178 26.76 -10.74 0.65
N ARG A 179 27.43 -9.61 0.80
CA ARG A 179 28.09 -9.22 2.04
C ARG A 179 27.70 -7.82 2.47
N PHE A 180 27.63 -7.62 3.79
CA PHE A 180 27.36 -6.34 4.39
C PHE A 180 28.67 -5.70 4.88
N GLU A 181 28.85 -4.43 4.57
CA GLU A 181 29.97 -3.63 5.04
C GLU A 181 29.43 -2.44 5.85
N GLN A 182 30.01 -2.22 7.03
CA GLN A 182 29.70 -1.05 7.85
C GLN A 182 30.68 0.06 7.50
N LYS A 183 30.18 1.23 7.15
CA LYS A 183 30.97 2.32 6.54
C LYS A 183 32.06 2.92 7.43
N ASP A 184 31.99 2.71 8.75
CA ASP A 184 32.88 3.36 9.74
C ASP A 184 33.55 2.40 10.73
N ALA A 185 33.45 1.09 10.56
CA ALA A 185 34.09 0.15 11.48
C ALA A 185 35.48 -0.26 10.93
N GLN A 186 36.51 0.02 11.70
CA GLN A 186 37.87 -0.54 11.49
C GLN A 186 37.90 -2.05 11.66
N GLU A 187 36.84 -2.66 12.15
CA GLU A 187 36.62 -4.11 12.21
C GLU A 187 35.36 -4.47 11.46
N HIS A 188 35.43 -5.47 10.59
CA HIS A 188 34.30 -6.06 9.89
C HIS A 188 33.38 -6.74 10.91
N THR A 189 32.48 -5.98 11.48
CA THR A 189 31.40 -6.58 12.28
C THR A 189 30.44 -7.21 11.27
N GLU A 190 30.61 -8.50 11.01
CA GLU A 190 29.60 -9.26 10.31
C GLU A 190 28.27 -9.03 11.04
N ARG A 191 27.28 -8.50 10.32
CA ARG A 191 25.93 -8.39 10.86
C ARG A 191 25.51 -9.81 11.27
N ILE A 192 25.29 -10.03 12.56
CA ILE A 192 25.04 -11.33 13.21
C ILE A 192 23.77 -12.03 12.68
N THR A 193 23.00 -11.42 11.78
CA THR A 193 21.87 -12.09 11.16
C THR A 193 22.34 -12.95 10.01
N ALA A 194 22.49 -14.24 10.28
CA ALA A 194 22.82 -15.31 9.32
C ALA A 194 21.75 -15.46 8.20
N PHE A 195 20.69 -14.65 8.23
CA PHE A 195 19.58 -14.68 7.30
C PHE A 195 19.64 -13.44 6.42
N HIS A 196 20.13 -13.60 5.21
CA HIS A 196 19.97 -12.60 4.16
C HIS A 196 18.53 -12.65 3.62
N ASN A 197 17.56 -12.49 4.53
CA ASN A 197 16.14 -12.58 4.20
C ASN A 197 15.67 -11.47 3.28
N GLU A 198 16.40 -10.37 3.17
CA GLU A 198 16.04 -9.23 2.32
C GLU A 198 16.18 -9.53 0.83
N PHE A 199 17.16 -10.36 0.45
CA PHE A 199 17.51 -10.58 -0.95
C PHE A 199 16.84 -11.83 -1.54
N PRO A 200 16.14 -11.70 -2.69
CA PRO A 200 15.63 -12.83 -3.44
C PRO A 200 16.68 -13.43 -4.39
N ILE A 201 17.98 -13.34 -4.04
CA ILE A 201 19.10 -13.88 -4.81
C ILE A 201 20.14 -14.49 -3.88
N ARG A 202 20.77 -15.58 -4.32
CA ARG A 202 21.76 -16.33 -3.55
C ARG A 202 23.08 -16.46 -4.32
N ALA A 203 24.15 -16.81 -3.62
CA ALA A 203 25.41 -17.17 -4.22
C ALA A 203 25.25 -18.31 -5.25
N GLY A 204 25.94 -18.22 -6.38
CA GLY A 204 25.86 -19.15 -7.51
C GLY A 204 24.73 -18.88 -8.50
N GLU A 205 23.72 -18.04 -8.15
CA GLU A 205 22.65 -17.68 -9.07
C GLU A 205 23.11 -16.64 -10.11
N LEU A 206 22.40 -16.59 -11.24
CA LEU A 206 22.58 -15.55 -12.24
C LEU A 206 22.30 -14.17 -11.62
N LEU A 207 23.25 -13.25 -11.76
CA LEU A 207 23.13 -11.91 -11.25
C LEU A 207 22.02 -11.17 -12.01
N ASN A 208 20.95 -10.84 -11.29
CA ASN A 208 19.84 -10.09 -11.83
C ASN A 208 19.61 -8.81 -11.01
N LEU A 209 19.80 -7.67 -11.66
CA LEU A 209 19.64 -6.34 -11.06
C LEU A 209 18.27 -6.16 -10.41
N ARG A 210 17.19 -6.73 -10.99
CA ARG A 210 15.83 -6.58 -10.44
C ARG A 210 15.66 -7.31 -9.10
N LYS A 211 16.37 -8.42 -8.91
CA LYS A 211 16.41 -9.11 -7.61
C LYS A 211 17.21 -8.29 -6.58
N ILE A 212 18.30 -7.64 -7.01
CA ILE A 212 19.13 -6.78 -6.14
C ILE A 212 18.34 -5.54 -5.73
N GLU A 213 17.64 -4.89 -6.67
CA GLU A 213 16.75 -3.76 -6.37
C GLU A 213 15.65 -4.13 -5.38
N GLN A 214 15.12 -5.36 -5.44
CA GLN A 214 14.15 -5.82 -4.45
C GLN A 214 14.78 -5.96 -3.05
N GLY A 215 15.98 -6.48 -2.97
CA GLY A 215 16.73 -6.53 -1.71
C GLY A 215 16.99 -5.14 -1.13
N LEU A 216 17.43 -4.19 -1.98
CA LEU A 216 17.62 -2.80 -1.58
C LEU A 216 16.32 -2.15 -1.09
N GLU A 217 15.19 -2.41 -1.76
CA GLU A 217 13.89 -1.91 -1.34
C GLU A 217 13.47 -2.48 0.03
N ASN A 218 13.73 -3.77 0.27
CA ASN A 218 13.48 -4.39 1.56
C ASN A 218 14.32 -3.75 2.68
N LEU A 219 15.59 -3.44 2.41
CA LEU A 219 16.48 -2.75 3.34
C LEU A 219 16.04 -1.28 3.58
N LYS A 220 15.71 -0.53 2.52
CA LYS A 220 15.24 0.87 2.60
C LYS A 220 13.90 1.03 3.32
N ARG A 221 13.19 -0.07 3.61
CA ARG A 221 12.01 -0.03 4.48
C ARG A 221 12.31 0.41 5.91
N VAL A 222 13.55 0.27 6.38
CA VAL A 222 13.99 0.65 7.73
C VAL A 222 14.29 2.14 7.78
N PRO A 223 13.42 3.02 8.36
CA PRO A 223 13.58 4.47 8.25
C PRO A 223 14.79 5.03 8.98
N THR A 224 15.30 4.30 9.97
CA THR A 224 16.48 4.69 10.76
C THR A 224 17.80 4.17 10.17
N ALA A 225 17.74 3.50 9.02
CA ALA A 225 18.92 2.97 8.34
C ALA A 225 19.16 3.69 7.00
N GLN A 226 20.44 3.87 6.69
CA GLN A 226 20.91 4.26 5.36
C GLN A 226 21.55 3.04 4.72
N THR A 227 21.21 2.78 3.47
CA THR A 227 21.73 1.63 2.76
C THR A 227 22.03 1.97 1.31
N ASP A 228 23.11 1.43 0.81
CA ASP A 228 23.51 1.47 -0.60
C ASP A 228 24.04 0.11 -1.02
N ILE A 229 24.06 -0.17 -2.32
CA ILE A 229 24.52 -1.45 -2.87
C ILE A 229 25.50 -1.19 -4.00
N GLN A 230 26.61 -1.93 -3.98
CA GLN A 230 27.59 -1.96 -5.06
C GLN A 230 27.73 -3.37 -5.59
N ILE A 231 27.89 -3.50 -6.92
CA ILE A 231 28.24 -4.76 -7.57
C ILE A 231 29.73 -4.67 -7.89
N VAL A 232 30.53 -5.49 -7.23
CA VAL A 232 31.99 -5.48 -7.35
C VAL A 232 32.42 -6.72 -8.13
N PRO A 233 33.06 -6.57 -9.31
CA PRO A 233 33.63 -7.71 -10.03
C PRO A 233 34.69 -8.42 -9.18
N THR A 234 34.80 -9.73 -9.37
CA THR A 234 35.85 -10.55 -8.74
C THR A 234 36.97 -10.85 -9.74
N GLU A 235 38.02 -11.50 -9.28
CA GLU A 235 39.09 -11.99 -10.15
C GLU A 235 38.61 -13.09 -11.11
N GLN A 236 37.55 -13.81 -10.75
CA GLN A 236 36.95 -14.83 -11.61
C GLN A 236 36.04 -14.21 -12.64
N LEU A 237 36.26 -14.52 -13.90
CA LEU A 237 35.50 -14.01 -15.01
C LEU A 237 34.02 -14.42 -14.89
N GLY A 238 33.12 -13.44 -14.98
CA GLY A 238 31.68 -13.65 -14.87
C GLY A 238 31.14 -13.69 -13.45
N GLU A 239 31.98 -13.53 -12.41
CA GLU A 239 31.51 -13.47 -11.02
C GLU A 239 31.58 -12.06 -10.43
N SER A 240 30.63 -11.74 -9.56
CA SER A 240 30.57 -10.46 -8.85
C SER A 240 30.07 -10.65 -7.42
N ASP A 241 30.59 -9.84 -6.51
CA ASP A 241 30.05 -9.69 -5.16
C ASP A 241 29.02 -8.59 -5.12
N ILE A 242 27.95 -8.81 -4.33
CA ILE A 242 26.98 -7.78 -3.97
C ILE A 242 27.40 -7.25 -2.59
N VAL A 243 27.91 -6.02 -2.57
CA VAL A 243 28.38 -5.35 -1.35
C VAL A 243 27.32 -4.37 -0.90
N VAL A 244 26.78 -4.59 0.29
CA VAL A 244 25.74 -3.76 0.90
C VAL A 244 26.35 -2.88 1.97
N SER A 245 26.37 -1.57 1.76
CA SER A 245 26.67 -0.61 2.82
C SER A 245 25.44 -0.46 3.69
N TRP A 246 25.58 -0.69 4.98
CA TRP A 246 24.49 -0.55 5.95
C TRP A 246 24.96 0.29 7.13
N GLN A 247 24.19 1.35 7.42
CA GLN A 247 24.41 2.18 8.58
C GLN A 247 23.07 2.46 9.25
N GLN A 248 22.84 1.90 10.42
CA GLN A 248 21.64 2.13 11.23
C GLN A 248 21.98 3.01 12.42
N ARG A 249 21.06 3.90 12.83
CA ARG A 249 21.20 4.69 14.04
C ARG A 249 21.42 3.78 15.26
N THR A 250 22.25 4.20 16.19
CA THR A 250 22.50 3.48 17.45
C THR A 250 21.20 3.25 18.25
N VAL A 251 20.27 4.22 18.17
CA VAL A 251 18.93 4.10 18.75
C VAL A 251 17.93 3.94 17.61
N PRO A 252 17.51 2.71 17.28
CA PRO A 252 16.64 2.43 16.15
C PRO A 252 15.14 2.61 16.49
N PHE A 253 14.85 3.45 17.46
CA PHE A 253 13.49 3.76 17.90
C PHE A 253 13.08 5.14 17.42
N ARG A 254 11.78 5.31 17.15
CA ARG A 254 11.17 6.59 16.82
C ARG A 254 9.93 6.80 17.67
N LEU A 255 9.79 8.00 18.21
CA LEU A 255 8.60 8.44 18.90
C LEU A 255 7.92 9.51 18.04
N THR A 256 6.66 9.29 17.66
CA THR A 256 5.85 10.27 16.93
C THR A 256 4.69 10.74 17.79
N LEU A 257 4.61 12.04 17.98
CA LEU A 257 3.46 12.71 18.58
C LEU A 257 2.65 13.35 17.47
N SER A 258 1.32 13.16 17.48
CA SER A 258 0.46 13.82 16.51
C SER A 258 -0.81 14.35 17.14
N ALA A 259 -1.31 15.45 16.57
CA ALA A 259 -2.60 16.04 16.92
C ALA A 259 -3.36 16.43 15.64
N ASP A 260 -4.65 16.15 15.63
CA ASP A 260 -5.54 16.45 14.52
C ASP A 260 -6.97 16.74 15.01
N ASP A 261 -7.82 17.25 14.13
CA ASP A 261 -9.24 17.52 14.39
C ASP A 261 -10.17 16.56 13.63
N SER A 262 -9.76 15.30 13.44
CA SER A 262 -10.50 14.30 12.66
C SER A 262 -11.52 13.48 13.47
N GLY A 263 -11.68 13.75 14.75
CA GLY A 263 -12.71 13.13 15.58
C GLY A 263 -14.12 13.71 15.30
N SER A 264 -15.16 13.05 15.83
CA SER A 264 -16.53 13.54 15.74
C SER A 264 -16.86 14.55 16.84
N LYS A 265 -17.90 15.35 16.64
CA LYS A 265 -18.39 16.28 17.66
C LYS A 265 -18.90 15.54 18.91
N SER A 266 -19.47 14.35 18.73
CA SER A 266 -20.06 13.56 19.82
C SER A 266 -19.05 12.88 20.72
N THR A 267 -17.88 12.48 20.18
CA THR A 267 -16.86 11.70 20.92
C THR A 267 -15.56 12.46 21.17
N GLY A 268 -15.49 13.71 20.74
CA GLY A 268 -14.33 14.58 20.85
C GLY A 268 -13.66 14.85 19.50
N ARG A 269 -13.72 16.09 19.05
CA ARG A 269 -13.21 16.53 17.75
C ARG A 269 -11.69 16.44 17.64
N TYR A 270 -11.00 16.92 18.67
CA TYR A 270 -9.53 16.93 18.68
C TYR A 270 -8.99 15.59 19.13
N GLN A 271 -8.03 15.07 18.40
CA GLN A 271 -7.41 13.78 18.68
C GLN A 271 -5.91 13.93 18.86
N GLY A 272 -5.36 13.24 19.84
CA GLY A 272 -3.92 13.14 20.04
C GLY A 272 -3.47 11.71 19.96
N ASN A 273 -2.34 11.45 19.31
CA ASN A 273 -1.77 10.12 19.21
C ASN A 273 -0.30 10.14 19.58
N VAL A 274 0.14 9.09 20.25
CA VAL A 274 1.53 8.76 20.53
C VAL A 274 1.84 7.45 19.84
N THR A 275 2.85 7.43 18.99
CA THR A 275 3.30 6.22 18.30
C THR A 275 4.76 5.95 18.64
N PHE A 276 5.03 4.78 19.19
CA PHE A 276 6.37 4.23 19.35
C PHE A 276 6.65 3.25 18.21
N SER A 277 7.77 3.43 17.54
CA SER A 277 8.21 2.56 16.44
C SER A 277 9.59 2.00 16.75
N ALA A 278 9.77 0.70 16.53
CA ALA A 278 11.06 0.02 16.56
C ALA A 278 11.40 -0.45 15.13
N ASP A 279 12.48 0.07 14.63
CA ASP A 279 12.93 -0.20 13.28
C ASP A 279 14.01 -1.30 13.32
N ASN A 280 13.71 -2.43 12.68
CA ASN A 280 14.59 -3.60 12.64
C ASN A 280 14.85 -4.26 14.02
N PRO A 281 13.82 -4.46 14.87
CA PRO A 281 14.01 -4.99 16.22
C PRO A 281 14.60 -6.41 16.27
N LEU A 282 14.31 -7.25 15.28
CA LEU A 282 14.84 -8.62 15.19
C LEU A 282 16.02 -8.76 14.22
N GLY A 283 16.49 -7.67 13.61
CA GLY A 283 17.56 -7.71 12.63
C GLY A 283 17.15 -8.28 11.26
N LEU A 284 15.87 -8.39 10.97
CA LEU A 284 15.28 -8.96 9.76
C LEU A 284 14.77 -7.92 8.77
N SER A 285 15.21 -6.66 8.90
CA SER A 285 14.63 -5.50 8.20
C SER A 285 13.14 -5.35 8.47
N ASP A 286 12.73 -5.77 9.65
CA ASP A 286 11.38 -5.79 10.16
C ASP A 286 11.00 -4.44 10.78
N LEU A 287 9.70 -4.16 10.78
CA LEU A 287 9.13 -2.94 11.33
C LEU A 287 8.07 -3.28 12.35
N PHE A 288 8.17 -2.64 13.50
CA PHE A 288 7.19 -2.73 14.56
C PHE A 288 6.73 -1.33 14.97
N TYR A 289 5.45 -1.14 15.18
CA TYR A 289 4.96 0.03 15.92
C TYR A 289 3.75 -0.29 16.77
N ILE A 290 3.61 0.48 17.85
CA ILE A 290 2.40 0.61 18.64
C ILE A 290 1.98 2.07 18.68
N SER A 291 0.68 2.32 18.59
CA SER A 291 0.10 3.65 18.65
C SER A 291 -1.07 3.68 19.61
N TYR A 292 -1.11 4.70 20.45
CA TYR A 292 -2.23 4.98 21.33
C TYR A 292 -2.74 6.39 21.06
N GLY A 293 -4.04 6.53 20.88
CA GLY A 293 -4.70 7.79 20.64
C GLY A 293 -5.92 7.98 21.52
N ARG A 294 -6.25 9.24 21.79
CA ARG A 294 -7.44 9.63 22.54
C ARG A 294 -7.94 11.01 22.13
N ALA A 295 -9.21 11.26 22.43
CA ALA A 295 -9.77 12.62 22.33
C ALA A 295 -9.04 13.57 23.31
N LEU A 296 -8.75 14.78 22.82
CA LEU A 296 -8.08 15.85 23.56
C LEU A 296 -9.03 17.03 23.83
N GLY A 297 -8.71 17.81 24.85
CA GLY A 297 -9.40 19.06 25.16
C GLY A 297 -10.81 18.86 25.70
N HIS A 298 -11.67 19.82 25.42
CA HIS A 298 -13.07 19.79 25.86
C HIS A 298 -13.84 18.74 25.05
N VAL A 299 -14.37 17.74 25.72
CA VAL A 299 -15.27 16.73 25.14
C VAL A 299 -16.71 17.13 25.44
N PRO A 300 -17.65 16.87 24.52
CA PRO A 300 -19.05 17.21 24.74
C PRO A 300 -19.58 16.44 25.97
N SER A 301 -20.32 17.13 26.80
CA SER A 301 -21.00 16.54 27.94
C SER A 301 -22.47 16.95 27.93
N GLN A 302 -23.33 16.07 28.38
CA GLN A 302 -24.76 16.34 28.55
C GLN A 302 -25.16 16.02 29.98
N LYS A 303 -26.07 16.81 30.52
CA LYS A 303 -26.64 16.63 31.86
C LYS A 303 -28.14 16.36 31.75
N GLY A 304 -28.61 15.32 32.37
CA GLY A 304 -30.02 14.97 32.50
C GLY A 304 -30.74 15.80 33.55
N ILE A 305 -32.08 15.71 33.56
CA ILE A 305 -32.91 16.31 34.61
C ILE A 305 -32.63 15.67 35.98
N ASP A 306 -32.29 14.42 35.98
CA ASP A 306 -31.86 13.64 37.17
C ASP A 306 -30.43 13.97 37.64
N GLU A 307 -29.83 15.03 37.07
CA GLU A 307 -28.45 15.48 37.38
C GLU A 307 -27.34 14.54 36.87
N ARG A 308 -27.62 13.38 36.37
CA ARG A 308 -26.64 12.49 35.71
C ARG A 308 -25.97 13.21 34.56
N THR A 309 -24.64 13.12 34.52
CA THR A 309 -23.82 13.77 33.49
C THR A 309 -22.95 12.72 32.79
N GLU A 310 -23.10 12.61 31.47
CA GLU A 310 -22.27 11.76 30.65
C GLU A 310 -21.39 12.60 29.71
N LYS A 311 -20.21 12.06 29.36
CA LYS A 311 -19.22 12.73 28.52
C LYS A 311 -18.86 11.87 27.32
N GLY A 312 -18.73 12.51 26.17
CA GLY A 312 -18.12 11.86 25.01
C GLY A 312 -16.65 11.53 25.23
N ALA A 313 -16.19 10.45 24.66
CA ALA A 313 -14.78 10.07 24.65
C ALA A 313 -14.46 9.16 23.48
N SER A 314 -13.21 9.16 23.04
CA SER A 314 -12.73 8.13 22.10
C SER A 314 -11.28 7.76 22.42
N GLN A 315 -10.98 6.49 22.22
CA GLN A 315 -9.64 5.92 22.41
C GLN A 315 -9.37 4.93 21.28
N ASN A 316 -8.16 4.94 20.77
CA ASN A 316 -7.72 3.97 19.78
C ASN A 316 -6.35 3.42 20.14
N PHE A 317 -6.17 2.14 19.88
CA PHE A 317 -4.90 1.45 19.97
C PHE A 317 -4.63 0.75 18.64
N ALA A 318 -3.41 0.82 18.13
CA ALA A 318 -2.99 0.11 16.94
C ALA A 318 -1.62 -0.52 17.16
N LEU A 319 -1.46 -1.74 16.66
CA LEU A 319 -0.20 -2.48 16.63
C LEU A 319 0.04 -2.97 15.21
N HIS A 320 1.26 -2.85 14.74
CA HIS A 320 1.71 -3.34 13.44
C HIS A 320 3.06 -4.03 13.56
N TYR A 321 3.21 -5.14 12.87
CA TYR A 321 4.48 -5.79 12.64
C TYR A 321 4.57 -6.23 11.18
N SER A 322 5.73 -6.04 10.56
CA SER A 322 5.96 -6.56 9.20
C SER A 322 7.42 -6.92 8.96
N VAL A 323 7.64 -7.99 8.20
CA VAL A 323 8.95 -8.56 7.91
C VAL A 323 9.03 -9.02 6.45
N PRO A 324 10.11 -8.64 5.70
CA PRO A 324 10.33 -9.09 4.34
C PRO A 324 11.09 -10.42 4.30
N PHE A 325 10.79 -11.25 3.30
CA PHE A 325 11.57 -12.44 2.94
C PHE A 325 11.70 -12.49 1.41
N GLY A 326 12.76 -11.91 0.87
CA GLY A 326 13.00 -11.80 -0.57
C GLY A 326 11.84 -11.07 -1.27
N ASN A 327 11.08 -11.81 -2.07
CA ASN A 327 9.90 -11.29 -2.77
C ASN A 327 8.62 -11.30 -1.92
N TRP A 328 8.66 -11.79 -0.70
CA TRP A 328 7.52 -11.88 0.20
C TRP A 328 7.58 -10.81 1.27
N LEU A 329 6.42 -10.27 1.64
CA LEU A 329 6.24 -9.40 2.78
C LEU A 329 5.10 -9.94 3.64
N TRP A 330 5.41 -10.25 4.88
CA TRP A 330 4.44 -10.66 5.90
C TRP A 330 4.07 -9.46 6.76
N SER A 331 2.82 -9.37 7.16
CA SER A 331 2.34 -8.30 8.02
C SER A 331 1.27 -8.78 8.96
N PHE A 332 1.28 -8.24 10.17
CA PHE A 332 0.22 -8.41 11.17
C PHE A 332 -0.23 -7.04 11.65
N ASN A 333 -1.54 -6.84 11.72
CA ASN A 333 -2.15 -5.63 12.26
C ASN A 333 -3.18 -6.01 13.32
N HIS A 334 -3.23 -5.22 14.38
CA HIS A 334 -4.28 -5.26 15.39
C HIS A 334 -4.71 -3.86 15.74
N GLN A 335 -6.01 -3.62 15.80
CA GLN A 335 -6.61 -2.33 16.14
C GLN A 335 -7.72 -2.53 17.16
N ASN A 336 -7.84 -1.60 18.11
CA ASN A 336 -8.90 -1.55 19.09
C ASN A 336 -9.37 -0.10 19.22
N TYR A 337 -10.64 0.13 19.02
CA TYR A 337 -11.28 1.44 19.15
C TYR A 337 -12.39 1.34 20.19
N ARG A 338 -12.47 2.34 21.06
CA ARG A 338 -13.54 2.50 22.06
C ARG A 338 -14.05 3.93 21.98
N TYR A 339 -15.34 4.08 22.13
CA TYR A 339 -15.97 5.39 22.17
C TYR A 339 -17.09 5.41 23.21
N HIS A 340 -17.35 6.61 23.71
CA HIS A 340 -18.47 6.98 24.58
C HIS A 340 -19.14 8.20 24.00
N GLN A 341 -20.45 8.22 24.00
CA GLN A 341 -21.28 9.31 23.49
C GLN A 341 -22.43 9.57 24.45
N ALA A 342 -22.54 10.79 24.92
CA ALA A 342 -23.68 11.22 25.74
C ALA A 342 -24.92 11.37 24.85
N VAL A 343 -25.96 10.64 25.14
CA VAL A 343 -27.25 10.68 24.42
C VAL A 343 -28.36 11.10 25.37
N ALA A 344 -28.98 12.26 25.07
CA ALA A 344 -30.08 12.76 25.86
C ALA A 344 -31.32 11.89 25.72
N GLY A 345 -31.83 11.38 26.83
CA GLY A 345 -33.18 10.84 26.95
C GLY A 345 -34.17 11.92 27.46
N ASN A 346 -35.41 11.53 27.70
CA ASN A 346 -36.45 12.45 28.16
C ASN A 346 -36.20 12.98 29.60
N TYR A 347 -35.57 12.17 30.46
CA TYR A 347 -35.33 12.48 31.87
C TYR A 347 -33.85 12.38 32.25
N THR A 348 -33.18 11.35 31.77
CA THR A 348 -31.77 11.05 32.04
C THR A 348 -30.91 11.16 30.79
N VAL A 349 -29.60 11.12 30.95
CA VAL A 349 -28.63 10.99 29.86
C VAL A 349 -28.03 9.59 29.91
N TYR A 350 -27.98 8.94 28.78
CA TYR A 350 -27.40 7.60 28.63
C TYR A 350 -25.98 7.68 28.06
N ASP A 351 -25.09 6.80 28.55
CA ASP A 351 -23.80 6.56 27.92
C ASP A 351 -23.96 5.53 26.80
N TYR A 352 -24.04 6.01 25.57
CA TYR A 352 -24.01 5.15 24.39
C TYR A 352 -22.57 4.89 24.00
N ASN A 353 -22.09 3.67 24.23
CA ASN A 353 -20.69 3.36 24.06
C ASN A 353 -20.47 2.10 23.22
N GLY A 354 -19.22 1.88 22.78
CA GLY A 354 -18.91 0.71 22.00
C GLY A 354 -17.44 0.41 21.87
N LYS A 355 -17.18 -0.81 21.42
CA LYS A 355 -15.85 -1.37 21.17
C LYS A 355 -15.79 -1.93 19.76
N SER A 356 -14.71 -1.65 19.05
CA SER A 356 -14.42 -2.25 17.76
C SER A 356 -13.01 -2.83 17.79
N ARG A 357 -12.86 -4.10 17.51
CA ARG A 357 -11.58 -4.80 17.39
C ARG A 357 -11.42 -5.32 15.99
N SER A 358 -10.24 -5.17 15.41
CA SER A 358 -9.90 -5.80 14.15
C SER A 358 -8.48 -6.34 14.18
N SER A 359 -8.28 -7.50 13.59
CA SER A 359 -6.96 -8.10 13.40
C SER A 359 -6.86 -8.65 12.00
N ASP A 360 -5.68 -8.53 11.41
CA ASP A 360 -5.39 -9.16 10.13
C ASP A 360 -3.97 -9.69 10.07
N LEU A 361 -3.80 -10.81 9.38
CA LEU A 361 -2.54 -11.42 9.00
C LEU A 361 -2.48 -11.42 7.48
N GLY A 362 -1.51 -10.69 6.94
CA GLY A 362 -1.34 -10.51 5.51
C GLY A 362 -0.02 -11.08 5.00
N VAL A 363 -0.04 -11.54 3.76
CA VAL A 363 1.15 -11.89 3.00
C VAL A 363 1.02 -11.29 1.61
N SER A 364 2.08 -10.68 1.11
CA SER A 364 2.15 -10.22 -0.28
C SER A 364 3.42 -10.73 -0.94
N ARG A 365 3.36 -10.96 -2.25
CA ARG A 365 4.47 -11.42 -3.07
C ARG A 365 4.66 -10.55 -4.29
N LEU A 366 5.88 -10.12 -4.51
CA LEU A 366 6.28 -9.53 -5.79
C LEU A 366 6.27 -10.61 -6.87
N LEU A 367 5.39 -10.48 -7.86
CA LEU A 367 5.28 -11.40 -9.00
C LEU A 367 6.15 -10.98 -10.17
N TYR A 368 6.18 -9.68 -10.42
CA TYR A 368 6.89 -9.09 -11.56
C TYR A 368 7.52 -7.75 -11.19
N ARG A 369 8.74 -7.54 -11.67
CA ARG A 369 9.47 -6.27 -11.55
C ARG A 369 10.36 -6.06 -12.77
N ASP A 370 10.25 -4.90 -13.38
CA ASP A 370 11.20 -4.39 -14.35
C ASP A 370 11.65 -2.96 -13.97
N ALA A 371 12.30 -2.24 -14.87
CA ALA A 371 12.77 -0.87 -14.62
C ALA A 371 11.63 0.15 -14.38
N LYS A 372 10.40 -0.16 -14.82
CA LYS A 372 9.27 0.77 -14.82
C LYS A 372 8.04 0.24 -14.11
N ARG A 373 7.98 -1.06 -13.79
CA ARG A 373 6.75 -1.73 -13.32
C ARG A 373 7.02 -2.65 -12.17
N LYS A 374 6.05 -2.72 -11.26
CA LYS A 374 6.01 -3.69 -10.16
C LYS A 374 4.59 -4.23 -10.03
N THR A 375 4.46 -5.55 -9.91
CA THR A 375 3.16 -6.20 -9.70
C THR A 375 3.26 -7.11 -8.49
N HIS A 376 2.34 -6.94 -7.54
CA HIS A 376 2.25 -7.79 -6.34
C HIS A 376 0.90 -8.47 -6.28
N VAL A 377 0.88 -9.67 -5.74
CA VAL A 377 -0.34 -10.35 -5.29
C VAL A 377 -0.31 -10.40 -3.77
N GLY A 378 -1.45 -10.18 -3.15
CA GLY A 378 -1.59 -10.24 -1.70
C GLY A 378 -2.72 -11.17 -1.29
N PHE A 379 -2.58 -11.76 -0.12
CA PHE A 379 -3.61 -12.51 0.56
C PHE A 379 -3.64 -12.10 2.02
N LYS A 380 -4.84 -11.97 2.59
CA LYS A 380 -5.06 -11.51 3.96
C LYS A 380 -6.16 -12.34 4.62
N LEU A 381 -5.90 -12.83 5.82
CA LEU A 381 -6.91 -13.31 6.76
C LEU A 381 -7.27 -12.17 7.70
N TRP A 382 -8.56 -11.96 7.93
CA TRP A 382 -9.02 -10.87 8.77
C TRP A 382 -10.17 -11.31 9.67
N GLN A 383 -10.27 -10.67 10.83
CA GLN A 383 -11.40 -10.74 11.74
C GLN A 383 -11.75 -9.34 12.26
N ARG A 384 -13.03 -9.13 12.56
CA ARG A 384 -13.56 -7.91 13.15
C ARG A 384 -14.69 -8.24 14.11
N GLU A 385 -14.66 -7.60 15.28
CA GLU A 385 -15.68 -7.70 16.31
C GLU A 385 -16.10 -6.30 16.75
N ASN A 386 -17.41 -6.06 16.81
CA ASN A 386 -17.98 -4.79 17.24
C ASN A 386 -19.09 -5.10 18.24
N SER A 387 -19.09 -4.40 19.37
CA SER A 387 -20.13 -4.44 20.38
C SER A 387 -20.54 -3.04 20.76
N SER A 388 -21.81 -2.82 20.98
CA SER A 388 -22.39 -1.54 21.38
C SER A 388 -23.22 -1.71 22.65
N TYR A 389 -23.24 -0.67 23.48
CA TYR A 389 -23.86 -0.69 24.78
C TYR A 389 -24.67 0.58 25.00
N ILE A 390 -25.73 0.49 25.80
CA ILE A 390 -26.39 1.61 26.44
C ILE A 390 -26.12 1.44 27.94
N ASP A 391 -25.36 2.37 28.53
CA ASP A 391 -24.75 2.21 29.86
C ASP A 391 -23.94 0.88 29.90
N ASP A 392 -24.33 -0.06 30.75
CA ASP A 392 -23.68 -1.36 30.87
C ASP A 392 -24.39 -2.50 30.10
N ALA A 393 -25.55 -2.21 29.48
CA ALA A 393 -26.34 -3.20 28.77
C ALA A 393 -25.89 -3.31 27.30
N GLU A 394 -25.46 -4.51 26.88
CA GLU A 394 -25.11 -4.77 25.49
C GLU A 394 -26.34 -4.79 24.58
N ILE A 395 -26.21 -4.16 23.43
CA ILE A 395 -27.22 -4.16 22.37
C ILE A 395 -26.92 -5.36 21.47
N GLU A 396 -27.49 -6.51 21.76
CA GLU A 396 -27.19 -7.79 21.09
C GLU A 396 -27.35 -7.72 19.57
N VAL A 397 -28.37 -7.01 19.06
CA VAL A 397 -28.59 -6.85 17.61
C VAL A 397 -27.49 -6.04 16.92
N GLN A 398 -26.63 -5.35 17.66
CA GLN A 398 -25.47 -4.63 17.16
C GLN A 398 -24.15 -5.38 17.43
N HIS A 399 -24.19 -6.50 18.12
CA HIS A 399 -23.03 -7.36 18.27
C HIS A 399 -22.70 -8.02 16.93
N ARG A 400 -21.50 -7.76 16.41
CA ARG A 400 -21.07 -8.30 15.13
C ARG A 400 -19.69 -8.91 15.25
N LYS A 401 -19.58 -10.17 14.94
CA LYS A 401 -18.32 -10.88 14.82
C LYS A 401 -18.19 -11.44 13.41
N THR A 402 -17.28 -10.89 12.64
CA THR A 402 -17.07 -11.23 11.23
C THR A 402 -15.63 -11.63 10.99
N ALA A 403 -15.40 -12.61 10.13
CA ALA A 403 -14.09 -13.04 9.73
C ALA A 403 -14.08 -13.53 8.29
N GLY A 404 -12.93 -13.58 7.68
CA GLY A 404 -12.81 -14.04 6.30
C GLY A 404 -11.41 -13.81 5.73
N TRP A 405 -11.38 -13.77 4.40
CA TRP A 405 -10.15 -13.55 3.67
C TRP A 405 -10.32 -12.46 2.60
N ALA A 406 -9.20 -11.93 2.17
CA ALA A 406 -9.14 -11.01 1.05
C ALA A 406 -7.95 -11.35 0.16
N ALA A 407 -8.13 -11.19 -1.15
CA ALA A 407 -7.08 -11.31 -2.14
C ALA A 407 -6.91 -9.97 -2.85
N SER A 408 -5.69 -9.61 -3.18
CA SER A 408 -5.38 -8.34 -3.86
C SER A 408 -4.39 -8.54 -4.98
N LEU A 409 -4.52 -7.71 -6.01
CA LEU A 409 -3.55 -7.53 -7.07
C LEU A 409 -3.24 -6.04 -7.15
N SER A 410 -1.97 -5.67 -6.99
CA SER A 410 -1.51 -4.29 -7.11
C SER A 410 -0.46 -4.16 -8.20
N HIS A 411 -0.54 -3.07 -8.94
CA HIS A 411 0.37 -2.73 -10.02
C HIS A 411 0.81 -1.28 -9.91
N LYS A 412 2.11 -1.05 -9.94
CA LYS A 412 2.70 0.28 -9.98
C LYS A 412 3.49 0.44 -11.27
N GLU A 413 3.26 1.54 -11.97
CA GLU A 413 3.96 1.85 -13.20
C GLU A 413 4.50 3.29 -13.20
N TYR A 414 5.71 3.47 -13.73
CA TYR A 414 6.40 4.76 -13.84
C TYR A 414 6.39 5.22 -15.31
N TRP A 415 5.62 6.28 -15.60
CA TRP A 415 5.54 6.89 -16.94
C TRP A 415 6.34 8.19 -16.97
N GLY A 416 7.61 8.10 -17.29
CA GLY A 416 8.49 9.26 -17.21
C GLY A 416 8.52 9.85 -15.79
N LYS A 417 7.93 11.03 -15.57
CA LYS A 417 7.81 11.64 -14.23
C LYS A 417 6.55 11.23 -13.47
N ALA A 418 5.57 10.67 -14.14
CA ALA A 418 4.33 10.24 -13.53
C ALA A 418 4.45 8.86 -12.88
N THR A 419 3.69 8.66 -11.81
CA THR A 419 3.53 7.35 -11.16
C THR A 419 2.05 6.98 -11.17
N LEU A 420 1.74 5.80 -11.69
CA LEU A 420 0.43 5.18 -11.62
C LEU A 420 0.48 4.03 -10.61
N ASP A 421 -0.43 4.06 -9.65
CA ASP A 421 -0.70 2.96 -8.71
C ASP A 421 -2.11 2.45 -8.95
N ALA A 422 -2.27 1.15 -9.18
CA ALA A 422 -3.56 0.52 -9.34
C ALA A 422 -3.65 -0.72 -8.44
N GLN A 423 -4.77 -0.89 -7.74
CA GLN A 423 -5.01 -2.05 -6.89
C GLN A 423 -6.46 -2.50 -7.04
N ILE A 424 -6.66 -3.80 -7.14
CA ILE A 424 -7.97 -4.43 -7.05
C ILE A 424 -7.96 -5.42 -5.88
N ASN A 425 -9.04 -5.42 -5.09
CA ASN A 425 -9.18 -6.30 -3.94
C ASN A 425 -10.52 -7.03 -4.02
N TYR A 426 -10.51 -8.29 -3.63
CA TYR A 426 -11.69 -9.08 -3.38
C TYR A 426 -11.72 -9.48 -1.91
N LYS A 427 -12.76 -9.08 -1.17
CA LYS A 427 -12.99 -9.41 0.23
C LYS A 427 -14.18 -10.36 0.35
N ARG A 428 -14.00 -11.44 1.12
CA ARG A 428 -15.04 -12.42 1.40
C ARG A 428 -15.14 -12.69 2.89
N GLY A 429 -16.35 -12.56 3.42
CA GLY A 429 -16.72 -13.03 4.74
C GLY A 429 -16.98 -14.54 4.74
N THR A 430 -16.60 -15.21 5.82
CA THR A 430 -16.72 -16.65 6.02
C THR A 430 -17.19 -16.97 7.44
N GLY A 431 -17.40 -18.27 7.74
CA GLY A 431 -17.73 -18.75 9.09
C GLY A 431 -16.51 -18.96 9.99
N MET A 432 -15.32 -18.54 9.58
CA MET A 432 -14.11 -18.72 10.36
C MET A 432 -14.18 -17.94 11.68
N GLN A 433 -13.43 -18.40 12.68
CA GLN A 433 -13.27 -17.71 13.98
C GLN A 433 -14.61 -17.45 14.69
N ASP A 434 -15.57 -18.37 14.59
CA ASP A 434 -16.93 -18.26 15.15
C ASP A 434 -17.64 -16.97 14.70
N ALA A 435 -17.49 -16.59 13.44
CA ALA A 435 -18.15 -15.42 12.88
C ALA A 435 -19.67 -15.61 12.89
N LEU A 436 -20.38 -14.63 13.47
CA LEU A 436 -21.81 -14.65 13.66
C LEU A 436 -22.57 -14.31 12.37
N PRO A 437 -23.76 -14.88 12.13
CA PRO A 437 -24.68 -14.38 11.12
C PRO A 437 -25.03 -12.91 11.40
N ALA A 438 -25.26 -12.12 10.38
CA ALA A 438 -25.75 -10.77 10.56
C ALA A 438 -27.27 -10.81 10.83
N PRO A 439 -27.81 -10.03 11.79
CA PRO A 439 -29.26 -9.96 12.03
C PRO A 439 -30.05 -9.57 10.77
N GLU A 440 -29.48 -8.79 9.88
CA GLU A 440 -30.07 -8.38 8.60
C GLU A 440 -30.22 -9.52 7.59
N GLU A 441 -29.59 -10.69 7.82
CA GLU A 441 -29.72 -11.86 6.94
C GLU A 441 -31.17 -12.35 6.86
N VAL A 442 -31.93 -12.24 7.96
CA VAL A 442 -33.36 -12.60 8.03
C VAL A 442 -34.20 -11.80 7.01
N PHE A 443 -33.81 -10.56 6.75
CA PHE A 443 -34.49 -9.66 5.82
C PHE A 443 -33.81 -9.56 4.45
N ASN A 444 -32.73 -10.32 4.24
CA ASN A 444 -31.89 -10.22 3.03
C ASN A 444 -31.33 -8.82 2.74
N GLU A 445 -31.11 -8.01 3.79
CA GLU A 445 -30.63 -6.64 3.71
C GLU A 445 -29.12 -6.48 4.00
N GLY A 446 -28.50 -7.53 4.54
CA GLY A 446 -27.07 -7.58 4.83
C GLY A 446 -26.62 -8.98 5.17
N THR A 447 -25.35 -9.30 5.01
CA THR A 447 -24.79 -10.59 5.40
C THR A 447 -23.37 -10.48 5.94
N SER A 448 -23.05 -11.29 6.95
CA SER A 448 -21.68 -11.47 7.42
C SER A 448 -20.80 -12.25 6.42
N ARG A 449 -21.42 -12.90 5.42
CA ARG A 449 -20.77 -13.64 4.33
C ARG A 449 -20.57 -12.76 3.08
N MET A 450 -20.26 -11.49 3.29
CA MET A 450 -20.12 -10.50 2.24
C MET A 450 -19.13 -10.90 1.13
N LYS A 451 -19.40 -10.45 -0.08
CA LYS A 451 -18.54 -10.54 -1.24
C LYS A 451 -18.41 -9.15 -1.85
N ILE A 452 -17.24 -8.53 -1.66
CA ILE A 452 -16.97 -7.14 -2.02
C ILE A 452 -15.75 -7.08 -2.93
N TRP A 453 -15.86 -6.33 -4.02
CA TRP A 453 -14.76 -5.89 -4.83
C TRP A 453 -14.47 -4.42 -4.54
N THR A 454 -13.21 -4.07 -4.39
CA THR A 454 -12.78 -2.66 -4.38
C THR A 454 -11.66 -2.47 -5.39
N ALA A 455 -11.60 -1.27 -5.96
CA ALA A 455 -10.47 -0.87 -6.80
C ALA A 455 -10.01 0.53 -6.38
N ASP A 456 -8.70 0.70 -6.37
CA ASP A 456 -8.02 1.96 -6.07
C ASP A 456 -7.11 2.31 -7.24
N ILE A 457 -7.17 3.55 -7.73
CA ILE A 457 -6.30 4.05 -8.78
C ILE A 457 -5.74 5.39 -8.32
N GLY A 458 -4.42 5.51 -8.27
CA GLY A 458 -3.70 6.71 -7.93
C GLY A 458 -2.80 7.16 -9.07
N LEU A 459 -2.85 8.44 -9.42
CA LEU A 459 -1.96 9.09 -10.36
C LEU A 459 -1.24 10.24 -9.65
N ASN A 460 0.07 10.19 -9.59
CA ASN A 460 0.89 11.30 -9.18
C ASN A 460 1.67 11.82 -10.39
N LEU A 461 1.42 13.08 -10.78
CA LEU A 461 1.97 13.69 -11.97
C LEU A 461 2.67 15.02 -11.63
N PRO A 462 4.01 15.03 -11.53
CA PRO A 462 4.77 16.27 -11.48
C PRO A 462 4.67 17.02 -12.81
N ILE A 463 4.29 18.31 -12.76
CA ILE A 463 4.03 19.15 -13.94
C ILE A 463 5.14 20.19 -14.09
N GLY A 464 5.53 20.45 -15.33
CA GLY A 464 6.56 21.44 -15.70
C GLY A 464 7.99 20.92 -15.56
N LYS A 465 8.95 21.70 -16.09
CA LYS A 465 10.38 21.31 -16.14
C LYS A 465 10.99 21.17 -14.74
N GLN A 466 10.64 22.06 -13.82
CA GLN A 466 11.16 22.09 -12.44
C GLN A 466 10.35 21.19 -11.46
N GLY A 467 9.22 20.58 -11.89
CA GLY A 467 8.38 19.74 -11.04
C GLY A 467 7.76 20.45 -9.83
N LYS A 468 7.66 21.80 -9.85
CA LYS A 468 7.08 22.57 -8.73
C LYS A 468 5.59 22.36 -8.56
N TRP A 469 4.90 21.97 -9.60
CA TRP A 469 3.49 21.62 -9.56
C TRP A 469 3.34 20.10 -9.55
N THR A 470 2.41 19.59 -8.77
CA THR A 470 2.10 18.16 -8.73
C THR A 470 0.58 17.99 -8.74
N LEU A 471 0.08 17.20 -9.68
CA LEU A 471 -1.29 16.70 -9.66
C LEU A 471 -1.30 15.33 -8.97
N ASP A 472 -2.04 15.22 -7.88
CA ASP A 472 -2.36 13.94 -7.22
C ASP A 472 -3.84 13.66 -7.44
N SER A 473 -4.16 12.56 -8.10
CA SER A 473 -5.52 12.15 -8.43
C SER A 473 -5.73 10.73 -7.93
N ARG A 474 -6.73 10.51 -7.06
CA ARG A 474 -7.02 9.21 -6.45
C ARG A 474 -8.48 8.87 -6.60
N TRP A 475 -8.74 7.75 -7.23
CA TRP A 475 -10.06 7.20 -7.38
C TRP A 475 -10.18 5.91 -6.56
N HIS A 476 -11.30 5.75 -5.87
CA HIS A 476 -11.69 4.53 -5.15
C HIS A 476 -13.09 4.12 -5.57
N GLY A 477 -13.29 2.82 -5.81
CA GLY A 477 -14.60 2.26 -6.12
C GLY A 477 -14.87 0.97 -5.36
N GLN A 478 -16.15 0.75 -5.02
CA GLN A 478 -16.64 -0.46 -4.34
C GLN A 478 -17.82 -1.06 -5.09
N TRP A 479 -17.84 -2.38 -5.23
CA TRP A 479 -18.93 -3.17 -5.80
C TRP A 479 -19.20 -4.39 -4.92
N ASN A 480 -20.48 -4.64 -4.64
CA ASN A 480 -20.92 -5.80 -3.88
C ASN A 480 -21.49 -6.88 -4.80
N LYS A 481 -21.40 -8.13 -4.36
CA LYS A 481 -22.07 -9.31 -4.96
C LYS A 481 -23.13 -9.90 -4.02
N THR A 482 -23.21 -9.40 -2.79
CA THR A 482 -24.17 -9.79 -1.75
C THR A 482 -24.70 -8.54 -1.09
N PRO A 483 -25.86 -8.56 -0.42
CA PRO A 483 -26.26 -7.46 0.46
C PRO A 483 -25.17 -7.19 1.50
N LEU A 484 -25.00 -5.91 1.89
CA LEU A 484 -23.96 -5.50 2.82
C LEU A 484 -24.55 -4.94 4.12
N THR A 485 -23.98 -5.39 5.24
CA THR A 485 -24.25 -4.74 6.52
C THR A 485 -23.78 -3.29 6.49
N PRO A 486 -24.32 -2.39 7.29
CA PRO A 486 -23.94 -0.97 7.28
C PRO A 486 -22.44 -0.73 7.43
N LEU A 487 -21.72 -1.55 8.22
CA LEU A 487 -20.26 -1.43 8.43
C LEU A 487 -19.41 -1.82 7.21
N ASP A 488 -19.99 -2.48 6.22
CA ASP A 488 -19.28 -2.88 4.99
C ASP A 488 -19.70 -2.03 3.77
N ARG A 489 -20.62 -1.08 3.93
CA ARG A 489 -21.02 -0.11 2.90
C ARG A 489 -19.93 0.95 2.68
N LEU A 490 -19.89 1.51 1.49
CA LEU A 490 -19.06 2.67 1.20
C LEU A 490 -19.74 3.93 1.73
N ALA A 491 -19.05 4.67 2.62
CA ALA A 491 -19.52 5.96 3.13
C ALA A 491 -18.68 7.09 2.54
N ILE A 492 -19.35 8.15 2.07
CA ILE A 492 -18.75 9.39 1.57
C ILE A 492 -19.26 10.60 2.35
N GLY A 493 -18.47 11.68 2.42
CA GLY A 493 -18.85 12.93 3.11
C GLY A 493 -17.99 13.23 4.33
N GLY A 494 -16.67 13.07 4.21
CA GLY A 494 -15.70 13.41 5.25
C GLY A 494 -14.32 13.66 4.67
N ARG A 495 -13.37 14.08 5.52
CA ARG A 495 -12.01 14.51 5.11
C ARG A 495 -11.21 13.44 4.36
N TYR A 496 -11.55 12.16 4.53
CA TYR A 496 -10.82 11.04 3.92
C TYR A 496 -11.44 10.57 2.59
N THR A 497 -12.65 11.02 2.26
CA THR A 497 -13.36 10.65 1.04
C THR A 497 -13.66 11.87 0.17
N VAL A 498 -14.62 12.74 0.54
CA VAL A 498 -14.94 13.97 -0.17
C VAL A 498 -14.74 15.14 0.80
N ARG A 499 -13.65 15.88 0.65
CA ARG A 499 -13.34 17.07 1.46
C ARG A 499 -14.43 18.15 1.23
N GLY A 500 -14.69 18.96 2.24
CA GLY A 500 -15.76 19.97 2.19
C GLY A 500 -16.94 19.62 3.09
N PHE A 501 -16.96 18.41 3.63
CA PHE A 501 -17.97 17.92 4.57
C PHE A 501 -17.32 17.61 5.92
N ASP A 502 -18.04 17.93 7.00
CA ASP A 502 -17.52 17.79 8.37
C ASP A 502 -17.53 16.34 8.91
N GLY A 503 -18.13 15.42 8.17
CA GLY A 503 -18.18 14.00 8.56
C GLY A 503 -19.31 13.65 9.52
N GLU A 504 -20.05 14.63 10.05
CA GLU A 504 -21.16 14.38 11.01
C GLU A 504 -22.37 13.72 10.35
N MET A 505 -22.51 13.89 9.04
CA MET A 505 -23.46 13.16 8.20
C MET A 505 -22.73 12.60 6.98
N SER A 506 -23.03 11.37 6.62
CA SER A 506 -22.45 10.71 5.45
C SER A 506 -23.53 10.09 4.57
N LEU A 507 -23.24 9.91 3.29
CA LEU A 507 -24.01 9.05 2.38
C LEU A 507 -23.32 7.69 2.31
N SER A 508 -24.06 6.63 2.62
CA SER A 508 -23.52 5.28 2.70
C SER A 508 -24.39 4.26 1.99
N ALA A 509 -23.81 3.51 1.05
CA ALA A 509 -24.52 2.45 0.34
C ALA A 509 -23.59 1.32 -0.09
N GLU A 510 -24.14 0.23 -0.65
CA GLU A 510 -23.43 -0.99 -0.99
C GLU A 510 -22.37 -0.81 -2.07
N ARG A 511 -22.62 0.13 -2.99
CA ARG A 511 -21.75 0.44 -4.14
C ARG A 511 -21.47 1.91 -4.17
N GLY A 512 -20.39 2.28 -4.83
CA GLY A 512 -20.09 3.68 -5.07
C GLY A 512 -18.63 3.90 -5.39
N TRP A 513 -18.29 5.17 -5.49
CA TRP A 513 -16.94 5.62 -5.72
C TRP A 513 -16.74 7.00 -5.11
N TYR A 514 -15.48 7.35 -4.85
CA TYR A 514 -15.06 8.72 -4.66
C TYR A 514 -13.78 8.98 -5.44
N TRP A 515 -13.64 10.23 -5.87
CA TRP A 515 -12.52 10.71 -6.65
C TRP A 515 -11.97 11.99 -6.03
N ARG A 516 -10.75 11.93 -5.59
CA ARG A 516 -10.02 13.03 -4.95
C ARG A 516 -8.99 13.56 -5.90
N ASN A 517 -9.01 14.87 -6.14
CA ASN A 517 -8.06 15.54 -7.01
C ASN A 517 -7.43 16.71 -6.26
N GLU A 518 -6.13 16.84 -6.42
CA GLU A 518 -5.35 17.85 -5.75
C GLU A 518 -4.26 18.37 -6.66
N LEU A 519 -4.19 19.69 -6.86
CA LEU A 519 -3.12 20.39 -7.52
C LEU A 519 -2.30 21.12 -6.46
N ALA A 520 -1.07 20.69 -6.24
CA ALA A 520 -0.16 21.23 -5.27
C ALA A 520 0.96 22.04 -5.94
N TRP A 521 1.30 23.19 -5.36
CA TRP A 521 2.42 24.03 -5.74
C TRP A 521 3.46 24.06 -4.63
N GLN A 522 4.68 23.63 -4.96
CA GLN A 522 5.82 23.70 -4.05
C GLN A 522 6.43 25.10 -4.13
N TYR A 523 6.07 25.97 -3.17
CA TYR A 523 6.58 27.33 -3.10
C TYR A 523 7.95 27.41 -2.40
N ARG A 524 8.26 26.43 -1.55
CA ARG A 524 9.54 26.26 -0.85
C ARG A 524 9.85 24.78 -0.70
N ALA A 525 11.14 24.41 -0.57
CA ALA A 525 11.56 23.04 -0.33
C ALA A 525 10.84 22.46 0.91
N GLY A 526 10.14 21.34 0.73
CA GLY A 526 9.36 20.71 1.78
C GLY A 526 8.01 21.38 2.11
N HIS A 527 7.59 22.45 1.40
CA HIS A 527 6.34 23.15 1.69
C HIS A 527 5.51 23.38 0.43
N GLN A 528 4.22 23.14 0.51
CA GLN A 528 3.28 23.19 -0.61
C GLN A 528 2.01 23.94 -0.23
N ILE A 529 1.43 24.67 -1.19
CA ILE A 529 0.04 25.12 -1.17
C ILE A 529 -0.71 24.24 -2.14
N TYR A 530 -1.92 23.83 -1.80
CA TYR A 530 -2.72 23.00 -2.68
C TYR A 530 -4.15 23.45 -2.79
N ALA A 531 -4.77 23.19 -3.94
CA ALA A 531 -6.20 23.29 -4.17
C ALA A 531 -6.74 21.89 -4.53
N ALA A 532 -7.94 21.58 -4.07
CA ALA A 532 -8.54 20.28 -4.24
C ALA A 532 -10.01 20.36 -4.65
N LEU A 533 -10.44 19.42 -5.49
CA LEU A 533 -11.81 19.19 -5.88
C LEU A 533 -12.11 17.68 -5.81
N ASP A 534 -13.00 17.30 -4.92
CA ASP A 534 -13.36 15.91 -4.67
C ASP A 534 -14.83 15.67 -5.03
N ALA A 535 -15.14 14.51 -5.58
CA ALA A 535 -16.47 14.06 -5.89
C ALA A 535 -16.70 12.64 -5.37
N GLY A 536 -17.94 12.30 -5.05
CA GLY A 536 -18.32 10.95 -4.66
C GLY A 536 -19.77 10.66 -4.96
N HIS A 537 -20.05 9.38 -5.20
CA HIS A 537 -21.38 8.87 -5.49
C HIS A 537 -21.56 7.50 -4.85
N VAL A 538 -22.72 7.27 -4.26
CA VAL A 538 -23.11 5.99 -3.69
C VAL A 538 -24.40 5.47 -4.33
N SER A 539 -24.53 4.16 -4.46
CA SER A 539 -25.68 3.51 -5.09
C SER A 539 -25.89 2.12 -4.50
N GLY A 540 -27.02 1.52 -4.78
CA GLY A 540 -27.41 0.20 -4.28
C GLY A 540 -28.78 0.23 -3.63
N ALA A 541 -29.19 -0.88 -3.03
CA ALA A 541 -30.51 -1.04 -2.44
C ALA A 541 -30.78 -0.01 -1.32
N SER A 542 -29.79 0.25 -0.46
CA SER A 542 -29.92 1.23 0.63
C SER A 542 -29.91 2.68 0.15
N ALA A 543 -29.39 2.96 -1.05
CA ALA A 543 -29.28 4.32 -1.56
C ALA A 543 -30.65 4.99 -1.86
N GLN A 544 -31.71 4.21 -2.08
CA GLN A 544 -33.06 4.71 -2.29
C GLN A 544 -33.63 5.44 -1.06
N TYR A 545 -33.11 5.15 0.12
CA TYR A 545 -33.55 5.76 1.39
C TYR A 545 -32.70 6.98 1.79
N LEU A 546 -31.68 7.33 1.01
CA LEU A 546 -30.82 8.47 1.29
C LEU A 546 -31.45 9.78 0.77
N LEU A 547 -31.07 10.89 1.36
CA LEU A 547 -31.47 12.24 0.90
C LEU A 547 -31.01 12.53 -0.54
N GLY A 548 -30.04 11.78 -1.04
CA GLY A 548 -29.45 11.82 -2.35
C GLY A 548 -28.21 10.97 -2.39
N GLN A 549 -27.50 10.93 -3.52
CA GLN A 549 -26.45 9.93 -3.75
C GLN A 549 -25.09 10.54 -4.06
N SER A 550 -24.98 11.86 -4.25
CA SER A 550 -23.75 12.50 -4.72
C SER A 550 -23.32 13.67 -3.85
N LEU A 551 -22.02 13.81 -3.66
CA LEU A 551 -21.38 14.91 -2.96
C LEU A 551 -20.21 15.43 -3.79
N ILE A 552 -20.05 16.77 -3.85
CA ILE A 552 -18.86 17.43 -4.41
C ILE A 552 -18.38 18.45 -3.39
N GLY A 553 -17.08 18.48 -3.13
CA GLY A 553 -16.47 19.41 -2.20
C GLY A 553 -15.15 19.96 -2.72
N ALA A 554 -14.82 21.18 -2.30
CA ALA A 554 -13.57 21.84 -2.64
C ALA A 554 -12.78 22.20 -1.38
N ALA A 555 -11.45 22.17 -1.49
CA ALA A 555 -10.57 22.54 -0.40
C ALA A 555 -9.35 23.32 -0.91
N ILE A 556 -8.79 24.15 -0.04
CA ILE A 556 -7.50 24.78 -0.20
C ILE A 556 -6.70 24.55 1.09
N GLY A 557 -5.42 24.29 0.97
CA GLY A 557 -4.61 24.03 2.16
C GLY A 557 -3.13 24.31 1.94
N VAL A 558 -2.41 24.26 3.05
CA VAL A 558 -0.96 24.40 3.13
C VAL A 558 -0.42 23.23 3.93
N ARG A 559 0.57 22.54 3.40
CA ARG A 559 1.26 21.46 4.10
C ARG A 559 2.76 21.57 3.96
N GLY A 560 3.46 21.01 4.89
CA GLY A 560 4.91 21.00 4.82
C GLY A 560 5.57 20.20 5.92
N GLN A 561 6.90 20.09 5.77
CA GLN A 561 7.76 19.45 6.73
C GLN A 561 8.95 20.36 7.04
N PHE A 562 9.15 20.62 8.31
CA PHE A 562 10.32 21.32 8.82
C PHE A 562 11.47 20.34 9.07
N GLN A 563 12.70 20.85 9.05
CA GLN A 563 13.83 20.11 9.60
C GLN A 563 13.50 19.71 11.05
N LYS A 564 14.01 18.57 11.52
CA LYS A 564 13.71 17.99 12.84
C LYS A 564 12.35 17.26 12.97
N GLY A 565 11.80 16.76 11.86
CA GLY A 565 10.69 15.80 11.91
C GLY A 565 9.31 16.37 12.19
N LEU A 566 9.12 17.71 12.22
CA LEU A 566 7.82 18.34 12.38
C LEU A 566 7.14 18.48 11.01
N SER A 567 5.96 17.88 10.85
CA SER A 567 5.11 18.02 9.66
C SER A 567 3.75 18.60 10.02
N TYR A 568 3.14 19.31 9.07
CA TYR A 568 1.83 19.92 9.22
C TYR A 568 1.02 19.88 7.94
N ASP A 569 -0.29 19.86 8.08
CA ASP A 569 -1.28 20.05 7.02
C ASP A 569 -2.46 20.83 7.61
N VAL A 570 -2.77 21.99 7.04
CA VAL A 570 -3.90 22.83 7.45
C VAL A 570 -4.71 23.17 6.22
N PHE A 571 -6.02 23.01 6.29
CA PHE A 571 -6.89 23.30 5.15
C PHE A 571 -8.21 23.94 5.56
N ALA A 572 -8.80 24.64 4.59
CA ALA A 572 -10.17 25.08 4.61
C ALA A 572 -10.93 24.45 3.43
N ALA A 573 -12.14 24.01 3.68
CA ALA A 573 -12.95 23.31 2.70
C ALA A 573 -14.41 23.73 2.78
N LYS A 574 -15.16 23.54 1.68
CA LYS A 574 -16.60 23.80 1.64
C LYS A 574 -17.32 22.80 0.74
N PRO A 575 -18.59 22.50 1.00
CA PRO A 575 -19.43 21.76 0.07
C PRO A 575 -19.67 22.59 -1.19
N VAL A 576 -19.54 21.97 -2.37
CA VAL A 576 -19.88 22.55 -3.69
C VAL A 576 -21.24 22.06 -4.14
N HIS A 577 -21.49 20.75 -3.98
CA HIS A 577 -22.78 20.12 -4.26
C HIS A 577 -23.13 19.14 -3.15
N LYS A 578 -24.37 19.25 -2.65
CA LYS A 578 -24.94 18.33 -1.66
C LYS A 578 -26.44 18.16 -1.88
N PRO A 579 -27.03 17.04 -1.50
CA PRO A 579 -28.47 16.86 -1.54
C PRO A 579 -29.24 17.92 -0.68
N LYS A 580 -30.48 18.19 -1.06
CA LYS A 580 -31.38 19.00 -0.22
C LYS A 580 -31.53 18.32 1.15
N TYR A 581 -31.52 19.10 2.21
CA TYR A 581 -31.58 18.65 3.62
C TYR A 581 -30.34 17.88 4.14
N PHE A 582 -29.30 17.65 3.35
CA PHE A 582 -28.07 17.12 3.85
C PHE A 582 -27.37 18.13 4.77
N THR A 583 -27.23 17.77 6.05
CA THR A 583 -26.69 18.65 7.09
C THR A 583 -25.18 18.56 7.11
N THR A 584 -24.49 19.68 7.03
CA THR A 584 -23.04 19.80 7.17
C THR A 584 -22.67 21.26 7.44
N ALA A 585 -21.47 21.49 8.00
CA ALA A 585 -20.94 22.84 8.16
C ALA A 585 -20.76 23.54 6.81
N GLN A 586 -21.06 24.85 6.75
CA GLN A 586 -20.84 25.66 5.54
C GLN A 586 -19.36 25.79 5.18
N LYS A 587 -18.48 25.80 6.17
CA LYS A 587 -17.02 25.81 6.04
C LYS A 587 -16.44 24.80 7.00
N VAL A 588 -15.54 23.98 6.50
CA VAL A 588 -14.84 22.96 7.27
C VAL A 588 -13.37 23.37 7.32
N TYR A 589 -12.83 23.48 8.51
CA TYR A 589 -11.42 23.70 8.74
C TYR A 589 -10.85 22.42 9.32
N GLY A 590 -9.65 22.07 8.88
CA GLY A 590 -8.97 20.89 9.37
C GLY A 590 -7.48 21.12 9.52
N PHE A 591 -6.88 20.44 10.49
CA PHE A 591 -5.45 20.42 10.66
C PHE A 591 -4.95 19.01 11.02
N ASN A 592 -3.67 18.81 10.78
CA ASN A 592 -2.89 17.68 11.23
C ASN A 592 -1.47 18.16 11.47
N VAL A 593 -0.94 17.89 12.65
CA VAL A 593 0.44 18.17 13.03
C VAL A 593 1.05 16.91 13.59
N SER A 594 2.24 16.56 13.13
CA SER A 594 2.98 15.43 13.69
C SER A 594 4.45 15.77 13.86
N TRP A 595 5.05 15.26 14.93
CA TRP A 595 6.44 15.44 15.25
C TRP A 595 7.08 14.10 15.58
N THR A 596 8.12 13.74 14.81
CA THR A 596 8.87 12.49 14.95
C THR A 596 10.29 12.78 15.43
N PHE A 597 10.68 12.09 16.49
CA PHE A 597 12.01 12.17 17.12
C PHE A 597 12.87 10.97 16.69
#